data_71c86e18402cedb857888154d4ad2dc1
#
_entry.id   71c86e18402cedb857888154d4ad2dc1
#
_cell.length_a   1.000
_cell.length_b   1.000
_cell.length_c   1.000
_cell.angle_alpha   90.00
_cell.angle_beta   90.00
_cell.angle_gamma   90.00
#
_symmetry.space_group_name_H-M   'P 1'
#
loop_
_entity.id
_entity.type
_entity.pdbx_description
1 polymer ?
#
loop_
_entity_poly.entity_id
_entity_poly.type
_entity_poly.pdbx_seq_one_letter_code
_entity_poly.pdbx_strand_id
1 'polypeptide(L)'
;MNRKRKSRRAGSILCQRLGRAAVVLLALLLAQAGYAHASVALLMEEPYGDFGAMNPTGHSAIYLNHICAASPTELRPCQPGESGVVISRYHKVGGLDWVAIPLIPYLYAVEDVTQVPQSVDKAQVAALSDAYRRKHLLELAPNGSDGRTPKGEWTELVGESYLRTIHGFEVVSTAEQDERFIALFNDRKNTGHFNILVHNCADFSRVVMDIYLPNAIHRSVVADLGITTPKQVARSLVQYGRKHPEVEMSAFVIPQVPGTIKRSKPVDGVAQSLVKSKKYLIPMTILTPELTGGLVVAYMAEGRMKLPKNAMVFNVNDNEMEPGAPWPVQAANTDPNRSLLPAPAAATATAPTASPVVTTVNTPAALATSAPEPPSTLP
;
A
#
# COMPACT_ATOMS: atom_id res chain seq x y z
N MET A 1 17.41 56.91 49.88
CA MET A 1 17.94 56.31 48.63
C MET A 1 17.74 54.80 48.49
N ASN A 2 17.13 54.07 49.41
CA ASN A 2 17.08 52.59 49.39
C ASN A 2 15.77 51.98 48.77
N ARG A 3 14.68 52.74 48.54
CA ARG A 3 13.43 52.19 48.02
C ARG A 3 13.46 51.93 46.48
N LYS A 4 14.20 52.69 45.69
CA LYS A 4 14.28 52.54 44.21
C LYS A 4 15.10 51.31 43.79
N ARG A 5 16.03 50.82 44.63
CA ARG A 5 16.85 49.60 44.30
C ARG A 5 16.08 48.28 44.46
N LYS A 6 15.13 48.21 45.40
CA LYS A 6 14.29 47.00 45.62
C LYS A 6 13.28 46.76 44.50
N SER A 7 12.71 47.85 43.92
CA SER A 7 11.73 47.75 42.83
C SER A 7 12.34 47.22 41.50
N ARG A 8 13.59 47.64 41.20
CA ARG A 8 14.26 47.16 39.96
C ARG A 8 14.69 45.70 40.02
N ARG A 9 15.02 45.14 41.20
CA ARG A 9 15.33 43.71 41.35
C ARG A 9 14.12 42.81 41.26
N ALA A 10 12.95 43.26 41.77
CA ALA A 10 11.70 42.52 41.69
C ALA A 10 11.18 42.39 40.24
N GLY A 11 11.30 43.47 39.46
CA GLY A 11 10.92 43.46 38.03
C GLY A 11 11.82 42.54 37.17
N SER A 12 13.11 42.49 37.45
CA SER A 12 14.08 41.62 36.73
C SER A 12 13.78 40.15 36.99
N ILE A 13 13.49 39.77 38.24
CA ILE A 13 13.17 38.36 38.62
C ILE A 13 11.84 37.91 38.02
N LEU A 14 10.85 38.82 37.96
CA LEU A 14 9.55 38.50 37.36
C LEU A 14 9.67 38.33 35.83
N CYS A 15 10.45 39.17 35.16
CA CYS A 15 10.70 39.05 33.72
C CYS A 15 11.48 37.77 33.35
N GLN A 16 12.45 37.36 34.19
CA GLN A 16 13.16 36.09 34.00
C GLN A 16 12.27 34.85 34.24
N ARG A 17 11.34 34.91 35.19
CA ARG A 17 10.39 33.81 35.44
C ARG A 17 9.37 33.71 34.33
N LEU A 18 8.84 34.81 33.80
CA LEU A 18 7.93 34.83 32.65
C LEU A 18 8.62 34.35 31.38
N GLY A 19 9.87 34.74 31.14
CA GLY A 19 10.65 34.24 29.99
C GLY A 19 10.91 32.75 30.06
N ARG A 20 11.23 32.20 31.24
CA ARG A 20 11.40 30.74 31.42
C ARG A 20 10.09 29.97 31.26
N ALA A 21 8.99 30.49 31.78
CA ALA A 21 7.66 29.86 31.60
C ALA A 21 7.24 29.87 30.13
N ALA A 22 7.50 30.95 29.39
CA ALA A 22 7.22 31.03 27.95
C ALA A 22 8.05 30.03 27.12
N VAL A 23 9.36 29.87 27.45
CA VAL A 23 10.22 28.91 26.79
C VAL A 23 9.77 27.46 27.07
N VAL A 24 9.39 27.15 28.33
CA VAL A 24 8.88 25.83 28.69
C VAL A 24 7.54 25.56 28.00
N LEU A 25 6.64 26.54 27.95
CA LEU A 25 5.37 26.40 27.24
C LEU A 25 5.56 26.24 25.73
N LEU A 26 6.48 26.98 25.14
CA LEU A 26 6.85 26.82 23.73
C LEU A 26 7.48 25.46 23.45
N ALA A 27 8.38 24.99 24.32
CA ALA A 27 8.95 23.64 24.22
C ALA A 27 7.90 22.55 24.37
N LEU A 28 6.91 22.70 25.28
CA LEU A 28 5.79 21.79 25.41
C LEU A 28 4.86 21.84 24.18
N LEU A 29 4.60 23.01 23.63
CA LEU A 29 3.82 23.15 22.39
C LEU A 29 4.55 22.57 21.18
N LEU A 30 5.87 22.77 21.08
CA LEU A 30 6.71 22.16 20.04
C LEU A 30 6.84 20.65 20.22
N ALA A 31 6.85 20.15 21.43
CA ALA A 31 6.85 18.69 21.71
C ALA A 31 5.51 18.03 21.35
N GLN A 32 4.41 18.77 21.30
CA GLN A 32 3.10 18.26 20.84
C GLN A 32 2.88 18.41 19.34
N ALA A 33 3.68 19.21 18.66
CA ALA A 33 3.52 19.51 17.24
C ALA A 33 4.04 18.44 16.26
N GLY A 34 4.36 17.23 16.72
CA GLY A 34 4.99 16.24 15.85
C GLY A 34 4.74 14.77 16.16
N TYR A 35 3.80 14.44 17.03
CA TYR A 35 3.42 13.03 17.18
C TYR A 35 2.27 12.71 16.23
N ALA A 36 2.64 12.29 15.05
CA ALA A 36 1.78 11.54 14.20
C ALA A 36 1.17 10.36 15.00
N HIS A 37 -0.15 10.22 14.98
CA HIS A 37 -0.78 9.08 15.63
C HIS A 37 -0.40 7.80 14.89
N ALA A 38 0.03 6.78 15.65
CA ALA A 38 0.20 5.45 15.09
C ALA A 38 -1.12 4.97 14.49
N SER A 39 -1.07 4.35 13.32
CA SER A 39 -2.26 3.85 12.67
C SER A 39 -2.00 2.54 11.93
N VAL A 40 -3.05 1.75 11.81
CA VAL A 40 -3.10 0.55 10.98
C VAL A 40 -4.23 0.68 9.97
N ALA A 41 -3.95 0.44 8.70
CA ALA A 41 -4.95 0.50 7.64
C ALA A 41 -5.07 -0.82 6.88
N LEU A 42 -6.31 -1.27 6.70
CA LEU A 42 -6.63 -2.31 5.74
C LEU A 42 -6.63 -1.68 4.34
N LEU A 43 -5.81 -2.20 3.44
CA LEU A 43 -5.82 -1.90 2.01
C LEU A 43 -6.67 -2.96 1.30
N MET A 44 -7.77 -2.55 0.70
CA MET A 44 -8.62 -3.36 -0.17
C MET A 44 -8.35 -2.98 -1.62
N GLU A 45 -7.82 -3.89 -2.39
CA GLU A 45 -7.25 -3.67 -3.70
C GLU A 45 -8.13 -4.24 -4.80
N GLU A 46 -8.40 -3.44 -5.81
CA GLU A 46 -9.28 -3.83 -6.91
C GLU A 46 -8.64 -4.93 -7.79
N PRO A 47 -9.43 -5.91 -8.27
CA PRO A 47 -8.95 -6.93 -9.20
C PRO A 47 -8.60 -6.32 -10.56
N TYR A 48 -7.48 -6.77 -11.14
CA TYR A 48 -6.99 -6.30 -12.42
C TYR A 48 -6.53 -7.45 -13.34
N GLY A 49 -6.35 -7.15 -14.62
CA GLY A 49 -5.84 -8.10 -15.61
C GLY A 49 -6.74 -9.33 -15.81
N ASP A 50 -6.16 -10.38 -16.38
CA ASP A 50 -6.88 -11.63 -16.68
C ASP A 50 -7.16 -12.44 -15.41
N PHE A 51 -6.24 -12.41 -14.44
CA PHE A 51 -6.44 -13.06 -13.14
C PHE A 51 -7.60 -12.40 -12.39
N GLY A 52 -7.68 -11.09 -12.37
CA GLY A 52 -8.80 -10.35 -11.77
C GLY A 52 -10.13 -10.59 -12.48
N ALA A 53 -10.13 -11.03 -13.75
CA ALA A 53 -11.33 -11.47 -14.44
C ALA A 53 -11.83 -12.85 -13.95
N MET A 54 -10.92 -13.69 -13.45
CA MET A 54 -11.24 -15.00 -12.85
C MET A 54 -11.49 -14.89 -11.34
N ASN A 55 -10.75 -14.04 -10.65
CA ASN A 55 -10.87 -13.79 -9.21
C ASN A 55 -11.29 -12.32 -8.96
N PRO A 56 -12.58 -12.00 -8.99
CA PRO A 56 -13.08 -10.64 -8.83
C PRO A 56 -13.06 -10.14 -7.36
N THR A 57 -12.55 -10.93 -6.43
CA THR A 57 -12.45 -10.54 -5.02
C THR A 57 -11.29 -9.60 -4.72
N GLY A 58 -10.35 -9.42 -5.67
CA GLY A 58 -9.18 -8.57 -5.50
C GLY A 58 -8.16 -9.11 -4.51
N HIS A 59 -7.36 -8.21 -3.94
CA HIS A 59 -6.34 -8.51 -2.93
C HIS A 59 -6.56 -7.67 -1.67
N SER A 60 -5.90 -8.02 -0.58
CA SER A 60 -5.83 -7.16 0.62
C SER A 60 -4.46 -7.22 1.27
N ALA A 61 -4.05 -6.07 1.78
CA ALA A 61 -2.82 -5.87 2.52
C ALA A 61 -3.08 -5.01 3.76
N ILE A 62 -2.11 -4.93 4.65
CA ILE A 62 -2.16 -4.07 5.82
C ILE A 62 -1.03 -3.05 5.73
N TYR A 63 -1.37 -1.80 5.83
CA TYR A 63 -0.43 -0.69 5.97
C TYR A 63 -0.28 -0.31 7.45
N LEU A 64 0.97 -0.13 7.87
CA LEU A 64 1.38 0.22 9.23
C LEU A 64 2.29 1.44 9.14
N ASN A 65 1.82 2.60 9.60
CA ASN A 65 2.54 3.85 9.37
C ASN A 65 3.75 4.06 10.29
N HIS A 66 3.79 3.43 11.46
CA HIS A 66 4.87 3.53 12.44
C HIS A 66 5.78 2.28 12.49
N ILE A 67 5.46 1.27 11.70
CA ILE A 67 6.26 0.06 11.55
C ILE A 67 6.91 0.08 10.17
N CYS A 68 8.19 -0.23 10.13
CA CYS A 68 9.00 -0.26 8.93
C CYS A 68 9.67 -1.63 8.74
N ALA A 69 10.03 -1.95 7.51
CA ALA A 69 10.77 -3.16 7.19
C ALA A 69 12.26 -2.96 7.47
N ALA A 70 12.86 -3.84 8.28
CA ALA A 70 14.31 -4.00 8.35
C ALA A 70 14.80 -4.85 7.17
N SER A 71 13.97 -5.83 6.76
CA SER A 71 14.09 -6.64 5.55
C SER A 71 12.69 -7.05 5.09
N PRO A 72 12.50 -7.69 3.94
CA PRO A 72 11.18 -8.17 3.51
C PRO A 72 10.51 -9.17 4.48
N THR A 73 11.25 -9.66 5.47
CA THR A 73 10.79 -10.66 6.45
C THR A 73 11.00 -10.24 7.90
N GLU A 74 11.43 -9.01 8.15
CA GLU A 74 11.72 -8.50 9.49
C GLU A 74 11.19 -7.08 9.66
N LEU A 75 10.54 -6.82 10.78
CA LEU A 75 9.90 -5.55 11.12
C LEU A 75 10.67 -4.82 12.22
N ARG A 76 10.60 -3.50 12.21
CA ARG A 76 11.14 -2.61 13.24
C ARG A 76 10.28 -1.35 13.38
N PRO A 77 10.39 -0.60 14.46
CA PRO A 77 9.84 0.76 14.49
C PRO A 77 10.43 1.63 13.39
N CYS A 78 9.63 2.51 12.81
CA CYS A 78 10.11 3.49 11.83
C CYS A 78 11.03 4.52 12.47
N GLN A 79 12.00 5.00 11.69
CA GLN A 79 12.76 6.20 12.00
C GLN A 79 12.01 7.45 11.50
N PRO A 80 12.31 8.62 12.04
CA PRO A 80 11.71 9.87 11.56
C PRO A 80 11.88 10.05 10.04
N GLY A 81 10.78 10.34 9.35
CA GLY A 81 10.76 10.52 7.90
C GLY A 81 10.52 9.25 7.07
N GLU A 82 10.41 8.09 7.69
CA GLU A 82 10.01 6.86 7.00
C GLU A 82 8.47 6.75 6.88
N SER A 83 8.01 6.24 5.75
CA SER A 83 6.58 6.21 5.38
C SER A 83 5.83 4.95 5.85
N GLY A 84 6.45 4.11 6.67
CA GLY A 84 5.82 2.86 7.10
C GLY A 84 5.93 1.72 6.09
N VAL A 85 5.23 0.62 6.38
CA VAL A 85 5.34 -0.64 5.64
C VAL A 85 3.97 -1.19 5.27
N VAL A 86 3.88 -1.85 4.13
CA VAL A 86 2.74 -2.69 3.76
C VAL A 86 3.13 -4.15 3.89
N ILE A 87 2.29 -4.93 4.56
CA ILE A 87 2.47 -6.36 4.73
C ILE A 87 1.26 -7.12 4.16
N SER A 88 1.52 -8.22 3.47
CA SER A 88 0.47 -9.11 2.98
C SER A 88 0.98 -10.52 2.74
N ARG A 89 0.03 -11.42 2.51
CA ARG A 89 0.27 -12.81 2.13
C ARG A 89 0.09 -12.99 0.63
N TYR A 90 1.09 -13.57 0.00
CA TYR A 90 1.14 -13.82 -1.44
C TYR A 90 1.28 -15.31 -1.72
N HIS A 91 0.85 -15.74 -2.91
CA HIS A 91 1.02 -17.11 -3.32
C HIS A 91 2.44 -17.37 -3.83
N LYS A 92 3.16 -18.31 -3.21
CA LYS A 92 4.49 -18.79 -3.66
C LYS A 92 5.60 -17.74 -3.77
N VAL A 93 5.59 -16.71 -2.95
CA VAL A 93 6.71 -15.77 -2.88
C VAL A 93 7.69 -16.28 -1.81
N GLY A 94 8.84 -16.79 -2.23
CA GLY A 94 9.91 -17.26 -1.33
C GLY A 94 9.52 -18.37 -0.34
N GLY A 95 8.32 -18.97 -0.44
CA GLY A 95 7.79 -19.90 0.57
C GLY A 95 7.40 -19.24 1.89
N LEU A 96 7.28 -17.94 1.89
CA LEU A 96 6.96 -17.11 3.06
C LEU A 96 5.44 -17.04 3.30
N ASP A 97 5.05 -16.86 4.56
CA ASP A 97 3.66 -16.59 4.95
C ASP A 97 3.28 -15.13 4.71
N TRP A 98 4.20 -14.21 4.88
CA TRP A 98 4.00 -12.78 4.65
C TRP A 98 5.29 -12.11 4.15
N VAL A 99 5.13 -10.98 3.46
CA VAL A 99 6.22 -10.13 2.98
C VAL A 99 5.91 -8.68 3.36
N ALA A 100 6.95 -7.96 3.78
CA ALA A 100 6.93 -6.56 4.17
C ALA A 100 7.63 -5.71 3.10
N ILE A 101 6.93 -4.74 2.55
CA ILE A 101 7.47 -3.81 1.54
C ILE A 101 7.20 -2.37 2.03
N PRO A 102 8.19 -1.46 2.00
CA PRO A 102 7.96 -0.06 2.33
C PRO A 102 6.84 0.55 1.46
N LEU A 103 6.05 1.47 2.03
CA LEU A 103 4.84 1.98 1.37
C LEU A 103 5.09 2.52 -0.05
N ILE A 104 6.11 3.35 -0.24
CA ILE A 104 6.36 3.98 -1.54
C ILE A 104 6.71 2.95 -2.62
N PRO A 105 7.67 2.03 -2.41
CA PRO A 105 7.90 0.93 -3.35
C PRO A 105 6.67 0.04 -3.58
N TYR A 106 5.92 -0.27 -2.53
CA TYR A 106 4.69 -1.04 -2.67
C TYR A 106 3.73 -0.40 -3.67
N LEU A 107 3.52 0.91 -3.55
CA LEU A 107 2.61 1.64 -4.42
C LEU A 107 3.20 1.90 -5.82
N TYR A 108 4.49 2.23 -5.92
CA TYR A 108 5.05 2.84 -7.13
C TYR A 108 6.35 2.19 -7.64
N ALA A 109 6.85 1.11 -7.04
CA ALA A 109 8.08 0.43 -7.41
C ALA A 109 9.31 1.37 -7.54
N VAL A 110 9.30 2.47 -6.79
CA VAL A 110 10.38 3.46 -6.67
C VAL A 110 10.66 3.73 -5.19
N GLU A 111 11.83 4.28 -4.87
CA GLU A 111 12.20 4.57 -3.47
C GLU A 111 11.73 5.95 -3.00
N ASP A 112 11.61 6.89 -3.94
CA ASP A 112 11.26 8.28 -3.65
C ASP A 112 10.03 8.68 -4.47
N VAL A 113 9.10 9.40 -3.84
CA VAL A 113 7.86 9.89 -4.47
C VAL A 113 8.12 10.80 -5.66
N THR A 114 9.26 11.51 -5.69
CA THR A 114 9.65 12.37 -6.81
C THR A 114 9.97 11.59 -8.08
N GLN A 115 10.20 10.29 -7.99
CA GLN A 115 10.47 9.39 -9.10
C GLN A 115 9.20 8.80 -9.71
N VAL A 116 8.03 9.03 -9.10
CA VAL A 116 6.76 8.47 -9.57
C VAL A 116 6.38 9.10 -10.92
N PRO A 117 6.24 8.32 -12.00
CA PRO A 117 5.84 8.85 -13.29
C PRO A 117 4.37 9.27 -13.29
N GLN A 118 4.06 10.37 -13.96
CA GLN A 118 2.69 10.89 -14.09
C GLN A 118 1.78 9.99 -14.92
N SER A 119 2.34 9.16 -15.79
CA SER A 119 1.63 8.22 -16.65
C SER A 119 2.52 7.03 -16.96
N VAL A 120 1.93 5.85 -17.05
CA VAL A 120 2.66 4.60 -17.29
C VAL A 120 2.01 3.72 -18.34
N ASP A 121 2.85 2.91 -18.98
CA ASP A 121 2.45 1.74 -19.76
C ASP A 121 2.95 0.44 -19.11
N LYS A 122 2.56 -0.70 -19.68
CA LYS A 122 2.96 -2.02 -19.16
C LYS A 122 4.48 -2.23 -19.16
N ALA A 123 5.19 -1.70 -20.15
CA ALA A 123 6.65 -1.89 -20.26
C ALA A 123 7.38 -1.08 -19.18
N GLN A 124 6.92 0.15 -18.93
CA GLN A 124 7.46 1.00 -17.88
C GLN A 124 7.23 0.41 -16.49
N VAL A 125 6.01 -0.09 -16.19
CA VAL A 125 5.73 -0.75 -14.92
C VAL A 125 6.62 -1.97 -14.73
N ALA A 126 6.74 -2.83 -15.76
CA ALA A 126 7.61 -3.99 -15.68
C ALA A 126 9.08 -3.62 -15.44
N ALA A 127 9.55 -2.53 -16.06
CA ALA A 127 10.91 -2.04 -15.88
C ALA A 127 11.16 -1.49 -14.47
N LEU A 128 10.22 -0.69 -13.92
CA LEU A 128 10.30 -0.15 -12.56
C LEU A 128 10.28 -1.29 -11.53
N SER A 129 9.34 -2.22 -11.66
CA SER A 129 9.22 -3.36 -10.73
C SER A 129 10.47 -4.26 -10.77
N ASP A 130 11.02 -4.53 -11.97
CA ASP A 130 12.23 -5.35 -12.10
C ASP A 130 13.49 -4.61 -11.58
N ALA A 131 13.57 -3.29 -11.76
CA ALA A 131 14.65 -2.49 -11.19
C ALA A 131 14.65 -2.56 -9.65
N TYR A 132 13.48 -2.38 -9.04
CA TYR A 132 13.33 -2.51 -7.58
C TYR A 132 13.63 -3.94 -7.12
N ARG A 133 13.10 -4.97 -7.80
CA ARG A 133 13.38 -6.38 -7.52
C ARG A 133 14.88 -6.68 -7.50
N ARG A 134 15.60 -6.25 -8.52
CA ARG A 134 17.07 -6.48 -8.62
C ARG A 134 17.83 -5.86 -7.47
N LYS A 135 17.36 -4.76 -6.93
CA LYS A 135 18.04 -4.06 -5.84
C LYS A 135 17.68 -4.61 -4.46
N HIS A 136 16.42 -5.03 -4.25
CA HIS A 136 15.90 -5.30 -2.92
C HIS A 136 15.25 -6.68 -2.73
N LEU A 137 14.87 -7.37 -3.81
CA LEU A 137 14.06 -8.58 -3.71
C LEU A 137 14.71 -9.81 -4.39
N LEU A 138 16.02 -9.79 -4.66
CA LEU A 138 16.68 -10.91 -5.33
C LEU A 138 16.60 -12.22 -4.53
N GLU A 139 16.58 -12.15 -3.19
CA GLU A 139 16.42 -13.33 -2.35
C GLU A 139 15.02 -13.95 -2.46
N LEU A 140 13.99 -13.13 -2.65
CA LEU A 140 12.60 -13.58 -2.80
C LEU A 140 12.25 -13.98 -4.23
N ALA A 141 12.83 -13.29 -5.20
CA ALA A 141 12.57 -13.47 -6.61
C ALA A 141 13.89 -13.44 -7.40
N PRO A 142 14.73 -14.50 -7.29
CA PRO A 142 16.00 -14.58 -8.00
C PRO A 142 15.80 -14.59 -9.51
N ASN A 143 16.83 -14.25 -10.26
CA ASN A 143 16.79 -14.36 -11.71
C ASN A 143 16.51 -15.82 -12.12
N GLY A 144 15.80 -16.00 -13.22
CA GLY A 144 15.64 -17.32 -13.83
C GLY A 144 16.98 -17.94 -14.22
N SER A 145 17.00 -19.25 -14.44
CA SER A 145 18.21 -19.96 -14.88
C SER A 145 18.77 -19.44 -16.21
N ASP A 146 17.93 -18.76 -16.99
CA ASP A 146 18.29 -18.08 -18.24
C ASP A 146 18.75 -16.61 -18.03
N GLY A 147 18.93 -16.19 -16.79
CA GLY A 147 19.29 -14.82 -16.40
C GLY A 147 18.17 -13.78 -16.55
N ARG A 148 16.97 -14.21 -16.96
CA ARG A 148 15.83 -13.31 -17.18
C ARG A 148 15.09 -13.03 -15.89
N THR A 149 14.28 -11.98 -15.91
CA THR A 149 13.31 -11.66 -14.85
C THR A 149 12.35 -12.83 -14.65
N PRO A 150 12.20 -13.37 -13.43
CA PRO A 150 11.32 -14.50 -13.17
C PRO A 150 9.86 -14.09 -13.37
N LYS A 151 9.04 -15.06 -13.77
CA LYS A 151 7.57 -14.92 -13.72
C LYS A 151 7.09 -15.30 -12.32
N GLY A 152 5.98 -14.72 -11.89
CA GLY A 152 5.36 -15.11 -10.62
C GLY A 152 4.73 -13.94 -9.88
N GLU A 153 4.17 -14.22 -8.72
CA GLU A 153 3.41 -13.26 -7.90
C GLU A 153 4.29 -12.22 -7.18
N TRP A 154 5.60 -12.31 -7.29
CA TRP A 154 6.51 -11.25 -6.83
C TRP A 154 6.17 -9.88 -7.48
N THR A 155 5.56 -9.89 -8.67
CA THR A 155 5.13 -8.68 -9.37
C THR A 155 4.01 -7.95 -8.64
N GLU A 156 3.33 -8.61 -7.69
CA GLU A 156 2.32 -8.01 -6.82
C GLU A 156 2.92 -7.45 -5.51
N LEU A 157 4.25 -7.47 -5.36
CA LEU A 157 4.92 -6.88 -4.20
C LEU A 157 5.16 -5.39 -4.34
N VAL A 158 5.22 -4.87 -5.56
CA VAL A 158 5.62 -3.49 -5.84
C VAL A 158 4.90 -2.90 -7.05
N GLY A 159 4.60 -1.59 -6.99
CA GLY A 159 3.97 -0.90 -8.12
C GLY A 159 2.45 -1.09 -8.23
N GLU A 160 1.79 -1.44 -7.13
CA GLU A 160 0.38 -1.81 -7.11
C GLU A 160 -0.56 -0.71 -7.61
N SER A 161 -0.26 0.56 -7.34
CA SER A 161 -1.10 1.67 -7.81
C SER A 161 -1.00 1.92 -9.33
N TYR A 162 -0.03 1.34 -10.02
CA TYR A 162 -0.02 1.34 -11.49
C TYR A 162 -1.06 0.39 -12.08
N LEU A 163 -1.41 -0.65 -11.34
CA LEU A 163 -2.23 -1.76 -11.82
C LEU A 163 -3.69 -1.65 -11.38
N ARG A 164 -3.92 -1.05 -10.20
CA ARG A 164 -5.24 -1.03 -9.55
C ARG A 164 -5.48 0.20 -8.68
N THR A 165 -6.75 0.48 -8.44
CA THR A 165 -7.19 1.40 -7.37
C THR A 165 -7.17 0.65 -6.05
N ILE A 166 -6.73 1.32 -4.97
CA ILE A 166 -6.64 0.78 -3.63
C ILE A 166 -7.52 1.61 -2.70
N HIS A 167 -8.34 0.94 -1.89
CA HIS A 167 -9.20 1.56 -0.89
C HIS A 167 -8.66 1.27 0.50
N GLY A 168 -8.25 2.31 1.23
CA GLY A 168 -7.74 2.21 2.60
C GLY A 168 -8.84 2.44 3.65
N PHE A 169 -8.79 1.66 4.72
CA PHE A 169 -9.64 1.79 5.90
C PHE A 169 -8.72 1.81 7.12
N GLU A 170 -8.51 2.98 7.66
CA GLU A 170 -7.52 3.27 8.69
C GLU A 170 -8.17 3.41 10.06
N VAL A 171 -7.50 2.94 11.09
CA VAL A 171 -7.84 3.12 12.49
C VAL A 171 -6.60 3.50 13.28
N VAL A 172 -6.79 4.26 14.35
CA VAL A 172 -5.69 4.65 15.25
C VAL A 172 -5.18 3.42 16.00
N SER A 173 -3.86 3.32 16.14
CA SER A 173 -3.17 2.33 16.97
C SER A 173 -2.37 2.98 18.10
N THR A 174 -1.77 2.18 18.96
CA THR A 174 -0.87 2.66 20.01
C THR A 174 0.53 2.10 19.82
N ALA A 175 1.54 2.78 20.37
CA ALA A 175 2.92 2.32 20.31
C ALA A 175 3.08 0.91 20.93
N GLU A 176 2.35 0.60 22.01
CA GLU A 176 2.38 -0.72 22.64
C GLU A 176 1.79 -1.82 21.74
N GLN A 177 0.77 -1.48 20.94
CA GLN A 177 0.21 -2.41 19.95
C GLN A 177 1.23 -2.67 18.84
N ASP A 178 1.91 -1.64 18.37
CA ASP A 178 2.94 -1.75 17.31
C ASP A 178 4.15 -2.55 17.80
N GLU A 179 4.66 -2.29 19.00
CA GLU A 179 5.75 -3.07 19.61
C GLU A 179 5.38 -4.55 19.78
N ARG A 180 4.18 -4.80 20.29
CA ARG A 180 3.66 -6.17 20.41
C ARG A 180 3.54 -6.86 19.06
N PHE A 181 3.08 -6.15 18.03
CA PHE A 181 2.96 -6.67 16.69
C PHE A 181 4.32 -7.04 16.11
N ILE A 182 5.32 -6.13 16.21
CA ILE A 182 6.69 -6.37 15.76
C ILE A 182 7.28 -7.62 16.43
N ALA A 183 7.20 -7.70 17.76
CA ALA A 183 7.71 -8.86 18.50
C ALA A 183 7.03 -10.15 18.04
N LEU A 184 5.69 -10.16 17.93
CA LEU A 184 4.93 -11.32 17.51
C LEU A 184 5.29 -11.82 16.10
N PHE A 185 5.53 -10.90 15.18
CA PHE A 185 5.81 -11.24 13.77
C PHE A 185 7.27 -11.63 13.55
N ASN A 186 8.21 -11.01 14.25
CA ASN A 186 9.63 -11.38 14.18
C ASN A 186 9.94 -12.71 14.87
N ASP A 187 9.21 -13.07 15.95
CA ASP A 187 9.41 -14.32 16.67
C ASP A 187 8.83 -15.56 15.94
N ARG A 188 7.89 -15.33 15.01
CA ARG A 188 7.25 -16.44 14.28
C ARG A 188 8.11 -16.89 13.10
N LYS A 189 8.13 -18.22 12.87
CA LYS A 189 8.57 -18.70 11.56
C LYS A 189 7.67 -18.12 10.48
N ASN A 190 8.25 -17.31 9.62
CA ASN A 190 7.56 -16.75 8.47
C ASN A 190 7.51 -17.77 7.33
N THR A 191 6.80 -18.89 7.56
CA THR A 191 6.60 -19.96 6.58
C THR A 191 5.14 -20.31 6.52
N GLY A 192 4.56 -20.32 5.33
CA GLY A 192 3.14 -20.60 5.15
C GLY A 192 2.82 -21.14 3.78
N HIS A 193 1.64 -21.75 3.66
CA HIS A 193 1.10 -22.21 2.40
C HIS A 193 -0.16 -21.45 2.07
N PHE A 194 -0.09 -20.61 1.05
CA PHE A 194 -1.27 -19.91 0.54
C PHE A 194 -2.35 -20.90 0.10
N ASN A 195 -3.56 -20.67 0.55
CA ASN A 195 -4.75 -21.39 0.10
C ASN A 195 -5.89 -20.40 -0.10
N ILE A 196 -6.41 -20.30 -1.30
CA ILE A 196 -7.41 -19.31 -1.68
C ILE A 196 -8.70 -19.37 -0.84
N LEU A 197 -9.03 -20.52 -0.26
CA LEU A 197 -10.28 -20.72 0.49
C LEU A 197 -10.15 -20.42 1.99
N VAL A 198 -9.01 -20.81 2.60
CA VAL A 198 -8.89 -20.82 4.07
C VAL A 198 -7.62 -20.19 4.61
N HIS A 199 -6.68 -19.79 3.72
CA HIS A 199 -5.39 -19.20 4.12
C HIS A 199 -4.90 -18.22 3.06
N ASN A 200 -5.74 -17.22 2.74
CA ASN A 200 -5.50 -16.23 1.71
C ASN A 200 -5.06 -14.87 2.28
N CYS A 201 -4.89 -13.86 1.42
CA CYS A 201 -4.53 -12.51 1.82
C CYS A 201 -5.55 -11.87 2.78
N ALA A 202 -6.84 -12.11 2.58
CA ALA A 202 -7.88 -11.57 3.46
C ALA A 202 -7.92 -12.26 4.83
N ASP A 203 -7.63 -13.57 4.91
CA ASP A 203 -7.42 -14.26 6.19
C ASP A 203 -6.22 -13.69 6.94
N PHE A 204 -5.14 -13.38 6.23
CA PHE A 204 -3.98 -12.71 6.81
C PHE A 204 -4.35 -11.32 7.35
N SER A 205 -4.99 -10.49 6.53
CA SER A 205 -5.44 -9.16 6.95
C SER A 205 -6.37 -9.22 8.16
N ARG A 206 -7.28 -10.22 8.22
CA ARG A 206 -8.14 -10.44 9.39
C ARG A 206 -7.31 -10.74 10.64
N VAL A 207 -6.33 -11.64 10.55
CA VAL A 207 -5.46 -12.01 11.69
C VAL A 207 -4.67 -10.80 12.20
N VAL A 208 -4.13 -9.98 11.29
CA VAL A 208 -3.41 -8.75 11.67
C VAL A 208 -4.36 -7.77 12.35
N MET A 209 -5.51 -7.48 11.74
CA MET A 209 -6.49 -6.55 12.34
C MET A 209 -7.01 -7.02 13.69
N ASP A 210 -7.15 -8.33 13.93
CA ASP A 210 -7.56 -8.88 15.23
C ASP A 210 -6.53 -8.63 16.35
N ILE A 211 -5.23 -8.38 16.01
CA ILE A 211 -4.21 -7.98 16.99
C ILE A 211 -4.46 -6.56 17.50
N TYR A 212 -4.87 -5.66 16.60
CA TYR A 212 -5.16 -4.26 16.90
C TYR A 212 -6.58 -4.04 17.42
N LEU A 213 -7.54 -4.72 16.83
CA LEU A 213 -8.98 -4.61 17.12
C LEU A 213 -9.58 -6.01 17.34
N PRO A 214 -9.45 -6.58 18.54
CA PRO A 214 -9.93 -7.92 18.83
C PRO A 214 -11.43 -8.07 18.51
N ASN A 215 -11.78 -9.12 17.76
CA ASN A 215 -13.15 -9.44 17.35
C ASN A 215 -13.82 -8.40 16.44
N ALA A 216 -13.06 -7.49 15.79
CA ALA A 216 -13.63 -6.54 14.84
C ALA A 216 -14.05 -7.18 13.53
N ILE A 217 -13.34 -8.23 13.12
CA ILE A 217 -13.53 -8.86 11.80
C ILE A 217 -14.21 -10.23 11.93
N HIS A 218 -15.41 -10.32 11.37
CA HIS A 218 -16.20 -11.55 11.35
C HIS A 218 -16.26 -12.15 9.94
N ARG A 219 -16.15 -13.48 9.85
CA ARG A 219 -16.40 -14.20 8.58
C ARG A 219 -17.90 -14.16 8.24
N SER A 220 -18.22 -13.92 6.96
CA SER A 220 -19.58 -14.08 6.47
C SER A 220 -19.76 -15.48 5.87
N VAL A 221 -20.57 -16.30 6.53
CA VAL A 221 -20.93 -17.62 6.01
C VAL A 221 -21.93 -17.47 4.86
N VAL A 222 -22.78 -16.45 4.92
CA VAL A 222 -23.91 -16.27 3.98
C VAL A 222 -23.45 -15.62 2.68
N ALA A 223 -22.80 -14.44 2.76
CA ALA A 223 -22.43 -13.68 1.55
C ALA A 223 -21.16 -14.19 0.88
N ASP A 224 -20.23 -14.79 1.62
CA ASP A 224 -18.93 -15.23 1.12
C ASP A 224 -18.69 -16.73 1.31
N LEU A 225 -19.74 -17.50 1.61
CA LEU A 225 -19.73 -18.97 1.76
C LEU A 225 -18.67 -19.45 2.76
N GLY A 226 -18.38 -18.64 3.80
CA GLY A 226 -17.37 -18.92 4.80
C GLY A 226 -15.92 -18.61 4.37
N ILE A 227 -15.68 -18.18 3.13
CA ILE A 227 -14.39 -17.70 2.63
C ILE A 227 -14.19 -16.28 3.12
N THR A 228 -13.01 -15.96 3.62
CA THR A 228 -12.65 -14.56 3.93
C THR A 228 -12.30 -13.84 2.64
N THR A 229 -12.96 -12.72 2.36
CA THR A 229 -12.69 -11.88 1.18
C THR A 229 -12.23 -10.49 1.61
N PRO A 230 -11.43 -9.76 0.81
CA PRO A 230 -11.02 -8.39 1.09
C PRO A 230 -12.22 -7.48 1.39
N LYS A 231 -13.29 -7.62 0.61
CA LYS A 231 -14.53 -6.86 0.80
C LYS A 231 -15.22 -7.14 2.12
N GLN A 232 -15.24 -8.40 2.55
CA GLN A 232 -15.86 -8.79 3.81
C GLN A 232 -15.05 -8.24 5.00
N VAL A 233 -13.71 -8.28 4.95
CA VAL A 233 -12.84 -7.69 5.97
C VAL A 233 -13.11 -6.19 6.09
N ALA A 234 -13.08 -5.46 4.97
CA ALA A 234 -13.36 -4.03 4.93
C ALA A 234 -14.77 -3.69 5.45
N ARG A 235 -15.78 -4.48 5.07
CA ARG A 235 -17.16 -4.30 5.56
C ARG A 235 -17.26 -4.47 7.07
N SER A 236 -16.64 -5.51 7.61
CA SER A 236 -16.61 -5.76 9.06
C SER A 236 -15.94 -4.60 9.79
N LEU A 237 -14.79 -4.14 9.31
CA LEU A 237 -14.06 -3.02 9.89
C LEU A 237 -14.90 -1.73 9.87
N VAL A 238 -15.55 -1.40 8.75
CA VAL A 238 -16.45 -0.24 8.65
C VAL A 238 -17.63 -0.35 9.62
N GLN A 239 -18.18 -1.55 9.80
CA GLN A 239 -19.27 -1.77 10.76
C GLN A 239 -18.80 -1.64 12.21
N TYR A 240 -17.58 -2.12 12.49
CA TYR A 240 -16.95 -1.96 13.80
C TYR A 240 -16.71 -0.49 14.12
N GLY A 241 -16.04 0.27 13.24
CA GLY A 241 -15.76 1.69 13.44
C GLY A 241 -17.01 2.56 13.63
N ARG A 242 -18.15 2.18 13.00
CA ARG A 242 -19.45 2.86 13.26
C ARG A 242 -19.98 2.65 14.67
N LYS A 243 -19.65 1.52 15.30
CA LYS A 243 -20.09 1.20 16.67
C LYS A 243 -19.09 1.65 17.72
N HIS A 244 -17.85 1.89 17.30
CA HIS A 244 -16.68 2.21 18.12
C HIS A 244 -16.03 3.50 17.61
N PRO A 245 -16.62 4.69 17.89
CA PRO A 245 -16.05 5.96 17.41
C PRO A 245 -14.66 6.24 17.99
N GLU A 246 -14.29 5.61 19.09
CA GLU A 246 -12.98 5.71 19.74
C GLU A 246 -11.84 5.18 18.88
N VAL A 247 -12.11 4.36 17.86
CA VAL A 247 -11.06 3.88 16.93
C VAL A 247 -10.76 4.87 15.80
N GLU A 248 -11.46 5.99 15.78
CA GLU A 248 -11.28 7.12 14.83
C GLU A 248 -11.13 6.66 13.37
N MET A 249 -12.02 5.74 12.94
CA MET A 249 -11.90 5.14 11.63
C MET A 249 -12.06 6.16 10.50
N SER A 250 -11.07 6.21 9.63
CA SER A 250 -11.07 6.97 8.39
C SER A 250 -11.04 6.06 7.16
N ALA A 251 -11.32 6.63 5.98
CA ALA A 251 -11.20 5.92 4.72
C ALA A 251 -10.55 6.81 3.66
N PHE A 252 -9.69 6.21 2.85
CA PHE A 252 -9.00 6.90 1.76
C PHE A 252 -8.95 6.04 0.49
N VAL A 253 -8.62 6.66 -0.63
CA VAL A 253 -8.45 6.00 -1.93
C VAL A 253 -7.10 6.39 -2.52
N ILE A 254 -6.33 5.39 -2.93
CA ILE A 254 -5.13 5.57 -3.75
C ILE A 254 -5.56 5.27 -5.19
N PRO A 255 -5.65 6.29 -6.05
CA PRO A 255 -6.12 6.10 -7.42
C PRO A 255 -5.07 5.34 -8.25
N GLN A 256 -5.53 4.52 -9.18
CA GLN A 256 -4.65 3.94 -10.18
C GLN A 256 -3.98 5.04 -10.99
N VAL A 257 -2.66 5.01 -11.09
CA VAL A 257 -1.88 5.97 -11.89
C VAL A 257 -2.38 6.00 -13.33
N PRO A 258 -2.53 7.17 -13.97
CA PRO A 258 -2.92 7.29 -15.37
C PRO A 258 -1.98 6.52 -16.32
N GLY A 259 -2.48 6.14 -17.49
CA GLY A 259 -1.66 5.48 -18.52
C GLY A 259 -2.48 4.60 -19.46
N THR A 260 -1.77 3.70 -20.15
CA THR A 260 -2.39 2.77 -21.11
C THR A 260 -2.85 1.45 -20.48
N ILE A 261 -2.56 1.25 -19.17
CA ILE A 261 -3.00 0.06 -18.45
C ILE A 261 -4.51 0.17 -18.19
N LYS A 262 -5.22 -0.91 -18.52
CA LYS A 262 -6.67 -0.96 -18.30
C LYS A 262 -7.00 -0.72 -16.83
N ARG A 263 -8.04 0.09 -16.57
CA ARG A 263 -8.53 0.33 -15.23
C ARG A 263 -8.96 -0.96 -14.54
N SER A 264 -8.64 -1.06 -13.26
CA SER A 264 -9.12 -2.12 -12.37
C SER A 264 -10.65 -2.09 -12.24
N LYS A 265 -11.20 -3.13 -11.65
CA LYS A 265 -12.63 -3.26 -11.45
C LYS A 265 -12.95 -3.22 -9.96
N PRO A 266 -14.15 -2.75 -9.58
CA PRO A 266 -14.55 -2.78 -8.18
C PRO A 266 -14.49 -4.20 -7.59
N VAL A 267 -14.10 -4.28 -6.31
CA VAL A 267 -14.02 -5.53 -5.56
C VAL A 267 -15.42 -6.14 -5.36
N ASP A 268 -15.58 -7.39 -5.75
CA ASP A 268 -16.79 -8.17 -5.52
C ASP A 268 -16.58 -9.20 -4.40
N GLY A 269 -17.62 -9.50 -3.62
CA GLY A 269 -17.67 -10.67 -2.74
C GLY A 269 -18.02 -11.94 -3.51
N VAL A 270 -17.97 -13.11 -2.85
CA VAL A 270 -18.21 -14.40 -3.52
C VAL A 270 -19.62 -14.48 -4.12
N ALA A 271 -20.67 -14.33 -3.32
CA ALA A 271 -22.06 -14.38 -3.82
C ALA A 271 -22.32 -13.30 -4.88
N GLN A 272 -21.74 -12.09 -4.67
CA GLN A 272 -21.86 -11.00 -5.63
C GLN A 272 -21.24 -11.34 -6.99
N SER A 273 -20.07 -11.94 -7.02
CA SER A 273 -19.38 -12.32 -8.26
C SER A 273 -20.14 -13.38 -9.04
N LEU A 274 -20.75 -14.33 -8.34
CA LEU A 274 -21.60 -15.36 -8.95
C LEU A 274 -22.90 -14.77 -9.53
N VAL A 275 -23.58 -13.92 -8.77
CA VAL A 275 -24.85 -13.29 -9.18
C VAL A 275 -24.67 -12.28 -10.32
N LYS A 276 -23.58 -11.51 -10.33
CA LYS A 276 -23.30 -10.54 -11.39
C LYS A 276 -22.80 -11.16 -12.69
N SER A 277 -22.21 -12.33 -12.64
CA SER A 277 -21.63 -12.99 -13.81
C SER A 277 -22.68 -13.80 -14.57
N LYS A 278 -23.08 -13.35 -15.76
CA LYS A 278 -23.99 -14.09 -16.64
C LYS A 278 -23.47 -15.52 -16.92
N LYS A 279 -22.15 -15.70 -16.97
CA LYS A 279 -21.50 -17.00 -17.20
C LYS A 279 -21.86 -18.02 -16.11
N TYR A 280 -21.99 -17.58 -14.86
CA TYR A 280 -22.35 -18.44 -13.73
C TYR A 280 -23.84 -18.39 -13.41
N LEU A 281 -24.44 -17.20 -13.44
CA LEU A 281 -25.83 -17.01 -13.08
C LEU A 281 -26.80 -17.83 -13.97
N ILE A 282 -26.60 -17.82 -15.30
CA ILE A 282 -27.51 -18.50 -16.22
C ILE A 282 -27.49 -20.02 -16.00
N PRO A 283 -26.36 -20.73 -16.04
CA PRO A 283 -26.32 -22.17 -15.74
C PRO A 283 -26.86 -22.52 -14.36
N MET A 284 -26.51 -21.74 -13.33
CA MET A 284 -26.99 -21.97 -11.97
C MET A 284 -28.49 -21.79 -11.84
N THR A 285 -29.10 -20.81 -12.53
CA THR A 285 -30.55 -20.61 -12.50
C THR A 285 -31.27 -21.77 -13.15
N ILE A 286 -30.68 -22.37 -14.18
CA ILE A 286 -31.29 -23.51 -14.87
C ILE A 286 -31.13 -24.81 -14.08
N LEU A 287 -29.90 -25.05 -13.52
CA LEU A 287 -29.57 -26.31 -12.88
C LEU A 287 -29.97 -26.36 -11.40
N THR A 288 -29.88 -25.23 -10.70
CA THR A 288 -30.10 -25.11 -9.24
C THR A 288 -30.76 -23.79 -8.89
N PRO A 289 -32.04 -23.57 -9.24
CA PRO A 289 -32.73 -22.30 -9.03
C PRO A 289 -32.84 -21.90 -7.56
N GLU A 290 -32.97 -22.87 -6.63
CA GLU A 290 -33.02 -22.62 -5.19
C GLU A 290 -31.69 -22.06 -4.68
N LEU A 291 -30.54 -22.65 -5.09
CA LEU A 291 -29.22 -22.15 -4.76
C LEU A 291 -29.00 -20.72 -5.29
N THR A 292 -29.42 -20.49 -6.53
CA THR A 292 -29.34 -19.16 -7.16
C THR A 292 -30.15 -18.14 -6.38
N GLY A 293 -31.42 -18.49 -6.01
CA GLY A 293 -32.25 -17.65 -5.16
C GLY A 293 -31.61 -17.34 -3.82
N GLY A 294 -31.05 -18.36 -3.15
CA GLY A 294 -30.29 -18.21 -1.90
C GLY A 294 -29.09 -17.27 -2.03
N LEU A 295 -28.30 -17.39 -3.10
CA LEU A 295 -27.15 -16.50 -3.35
C LEU A 295 -27.58 -15.05 -3.63
N VAL A 296 -28.68 -14.84 -4.35
CA VAL A 296 -29.23 -13.49 -4.56
C VAL A 296 -29.67 -12.88 -3.24
N VAL A 297 -30.37 -13.62 -2.39
CA VAL A 297 -30.78 -13.17 -1.06
C VAL A 297 -29.54 -12.86 -0.19
N ALA A 298 -28.56 -13.75 -0.17
CA ALA A 298 -27.30 -13.57 0.56
C ALA A 298 -26.57 -12.28 0.13
N TYR A 299 -26.46 -12.06 -1.19
CA TYR A 299 -25.87 -10.84 -1.72
C TYR A 299 -26.66 -9.59 -1.32
N MET A 300 -27.99 -9.66 -1.39
CA MET A 300 -28.84 -8.52 -1.03
C MET A 300 -28.80 -8.17 0.46
N ALA A 301 -28.73 -9.19 1.31
CA ALA A 301 -28.73 -9.03 2.77
C ALA A 301 -27.36 -8.60 3.31
N GLU A 302 -26.28 -9.27 2.88
CA GLU A 302 -24.97 -9.10 3.48
C GLU A 302 -23.85 -8.70 2.50
N GLY A 303 -24.00 -9.02 1.21
CA GLY A 303 -22.95 -8.82 0.22
C GLY A 303 -22.77 -7.36 -0.24
N ARG A 304 -23.68 -6.46 0.12
CA ARG A 304 -23.61 -5.05 -0.28
C ARG A 304 -22.71 -4.26 0.65
N MET A 305 -21.74 -3.58 0.06
CA MET A 305 -20.93 -2.57 0.72
C MET A 305 -20.97 -1.29 -0.12
N LYS A 306 -21.18 -0.17 0.54
CA LYS A 306 -20.99 1.15 -0.08
C LYS A 306 -19.71 1.72 0.50
N LEU A 307 -18.81 2.10 -0.37
CA LEU A 307 -17.62 2.85 0.04
C LEU A 307 -18.06 4.18 0.66
N PRO A 308 -17.35 4.69 1.67
CA PRO A 308 -17.62 5.99 2.24
C PRO A 308 -17.56 7.07 1.14
N LYS A 309 -18.60 7.89 1.05
CA LYS A 309 -18.66 8.97 0.06
C LYS A 309 -17.58 10.05 0.27
N ASN A 310 -17.08 10.15 1.48
CA ASN A 310 -16.09 11.13 1.92
C ASN A 310 -14.70 10.48 2.07
N ALA A 311 -14.41 9.41 1.32
CA ALA A 311 -13.08 8.84 1.29
C ALA A 311 -12.10 9.89 0.75
N MET A 312 -11.04 10.15 1.50
CA MET A 312 -9.98 11.06 1.09
C MET A 312 -9.19 10.46 -0.07
N VAL A 313 -8.69 11.29 -0.97
CA VAL A 313 -7.80 10.82 -2.05
C VAL A 313 -6.36 10.97 -1.57
N PHE A 314 -5.64 9.87 -1.57
CA PHE A 314 -4.22 9.87 -1.32
C PHE A 314 -3.49 10.51 -2.51
N ASN A 315 -2.85 11.63 -2.29
CA ASN A 315 -2.05 12.31 -3.30
C ASN A 315 -0.56 12.21 -2.94
N VAL A 316 0.17 11.46 -3.72
CA VAL A 316 1.61 11.25 -3.54
C VAL A 316 2.43 12.53 -3.69
N ASN A 317 1.92 13.50 -4.47
CA ASN A 317 2.62 14.76 -4.74
C ASN A 317 2.44 15.82 -3.64
N ASP A 318 1.47 15.61 -2.75
CA ASP A 318 1.36 16.43 -1.55
C ASP A 318 2.39 15.87 -0.56
N ASN A 319 3.57 16.47 -0.51
CA ASN A 319 4.67 16.19 0.43
C ASN A 319 4.26 16.26 1.92
N GLU A 320 2.99 16.26 2.23
CA GLU A 320 2.37 16.31 3.56
C GLU A 320 1.97 14.94 4.10
N MET A 321 2.55 13.86 3.58
CA MET A 321 2.54 12.62 4.35
C MET A 321 3.61 12.71 5.45
N GLU A 322 3.35 13.50 6.45
CA GLU A 322 3.92 13.21 7.75
C GLU A 322 3.29 11.89 8.23
N PRO A 323 4.09 10.88 8.60
CA PRO A 323 3.58 9.66 9.20
C PRO A 323 2.66 10.05 10.36
N GLY A 324 1.38 9.66 10.28
CA GLY A 324 0.38 9.91 11.33
C GLY A 324 -0.29 11.28 11.39
N ALA A 325 -0.08 12.17 10.44
CA ALA A 325 -1.01 13.27 10.27
C ALA A 325 -2.39 12.71 9.85
N PRO A 326 -3.50 13.13 10.47
CA PRO A 326 -4.81 12.80 9.92
C PRO A 326 -4.83 13.31 8.48
N TRP A 327 -5.17 12.43 7.54
CA TRP A 327 -5.22 12.74 6.11
C TRP A 327 -5.96 14.05 5.88
N PRO A 328 -5.41 15.03 5.14
CA PRO A 328 -6.09 16.30 4.93
C PRO A 328 -7.43 16.06 4.27
N VAL A 329 -8.49 16.52 4.92
CA VAL A 329 -9.86 16.43 4.42
C VAL A 329 -10.01 17.40 3.26
N GLN A 330 -9.68 16.98 2.06
CA GLN A 330 -10.18 17.65 0.87
C GLN A 330 -11.54 17.06 0.54
N ALA A 331 -12.56 17.93 0.61
CA ALA A 331 -13.91 17.56 0.21
C ALA A 331 -13.87 16.99 -1.21
N ALA A 332 -14.23 15.70 -1.32
CA ALA A 332 -14.30 14.99 -2.59
C ALA A 332 -15.48 15.55 -3.42
N ASN A 333 -15.25 16.69 -4.05
CA ASN A 333 -16.05 17.22 -5.16
C ASN A 333 -15.22 17.07 -6.45
N THR A 334 -14.70 15.87 -6.69
CA THR A 334 -13.95 15.59 -7.91
C THR A 334 -14.69 14.53 -8.71
N ASP A 335 -15.16 14.98 -9.85
CA ASP A 335 -15.52 14.15 -10.99
C ASP A 335 -14.38 13.12 -11.21
N PRO A 336 -14.67 11.81 -11.23
CA PRO A 336 -13.64 10.79 -11.43
C PRO A 336 -12.87 10.92 -12.75
N ASN A 337 -13.33 11.79 -13.66
CA ASN A 337 -12.69 12.11 -14.93
C ASN A 337 -11.83 13.39 -14.90
N ARG A 338 -11.78 14.11 -13.78
CA ARG A 338 -10.92 15.30 -13.71
C ARG A 338 -9.48 14.87 -13.43
N SER A 339 -8.61 15.14 -14.39
CA SER A 339 -7.16 14.98 -14.27
C SER A 339 -6.66 15.61 -12.96
N LEU A 340 -6.14 14.81 -12.05
CA LEU A 340 -5.59 15.23 -10.75
C LEU A 340 -4.16 15.81 -10.86
N LEU A 341 -3.71 16.13 -12.06
CA LEU A 341 -2.40 16.71 -12.30
C LEU A 341 -2.51 18.21 -12.58
N PRO A 342 -1.76 19.06 -11.89
CA PRO A 342 -1.64 20.47 -12.26
C PRO A 342 -1.04 20.57 -13.66
N ALA A 343 -1.60 21.44 -14.48
CA ALA A 343 -1.06 21.74 -15.79
C ALA A 343 0.38 22.25 -15.65
N PRO A 344 1.33 21.78 -16.48
CA PRO A 344 2.70 22.28 -16.44
C PRO A 344 2.69 23.77 -16.74
N ALA A 345 3.28 24.58 -15.88
CA ALA A 345 3.54 25.99 -16.13
C ALA A 345 4.37 26.10 -17.41
N ALA A 346 3.88 26.83 -18.39
CA ALA A 346 4.55 27.07 -19.63
C ALA A 346 5.88 27.80 -19.38
N ALA A 347 6.97 27.06 -19.39
CA ALA A 347 8.31 27.63 -19.41
C ALA A 347 8.63 28.05 -20.84
N THR A 348 8.56 29.34 -21.08
CA THR A 348 9.10 30.00 -22.27
C THR A 348 10.62 29.89 -22.22
N ALA A 349 11.20 28.91 -22.88
CA ALA A 349 12.63 28.83 -23.07
C ALA A 349 12.96 29.13 -24.54
N THR A 350 13.55 30.29 -24.74
CA THR A 350 14.24 30.72 -25.96
C THR A 350 15.46 29.80 -26.21
N ALA A 351 15.50 29.22 -27.38
CA ALA A 351 16.62 28.42 -27.85
C ALA A 351 17.81 29.32 -28.28
N PRO A 352 19.04 28.88 -28.12
CA PRO A 352 20.13 29.26 -29.02
C PRO A 352 20.52 28.09 -29.91
N THR A 353 20.54 28.43 -31.19
CA THR A 353 21.05 27.67 -32.33
C THR A 353 22.55 27.40 -32.17
N ALA A 354 22.98 26.15 -32.38
CA ALA A 354 24.36 25.84 -32.77
C ALA A 354 24.39 24.60 -33.64
N SER A 355 24.98 24.73 -34.79
CA SER A 355 25.18 23.75 -35.87
C SER A 355 26.22 22.67 -35.55
N PRO A 356 26.24 21.57 -36.31
CA PRO A 356 26.99 20.36 -35.95
C PRO A 356 28.44 20.38 -36.43
N VAL A 357 29.33 19.85 -35.64
CA VAL A 357 30.67 19.46 -36.03
C VAL A 357 30.71 17.95 -36.26
N VAL A 358 30.93 17.55 -37.48
CA VAL A 358 31.25 16.19 -37.93
C VAL A 358 32.72 15.91 -37.62
N THR A 359 32.97 14.88 -36.85
CA THR A 359 34.32 14.29 -36.77
C THR A 359 34.23 12.78 -36.96
N THR A 360 34.70 12.37 -38.12
CA THR A 360 35.01 10.98 -38.51
C THR A 360 36.29 10.52 -37.82
N VAL A 361 36.29 9.38 -37.16
CA VAL A 361 37.53 8.65 -36.84
C VAL A 361 37.30 7.16 -37.09
N ASN A 362 38.26 6.65 -37.83
CA ASN A 362 38.42 5.30 -38.40
C ASN A 362 38.44 4.17 -37.35
N THR A 363 37.91 3.05 -37.82
CA THR A 363 38.15 1.69 -37.30
C THR A 363 39.50 1.16 -37.78
N PRO A 364 40.18 0.31 -37.03
CA PRO A 364 40.84 -0.84 -37.62
C PRO A 364 40.34 -2.19 -37.11
N ALA A 365 40.34 -3.12 -38.04
CA ALA A 365 39.84 -4.48 -37.95
C ALA A 365 40.84 -5.44 -37.28
N ALA A 366 40.25 -6.52 -36.79
CA ALA A 366 40.72 -7.90 -36.76
C ALA A 366 41.87 -8.33 -35.82
N LEU A 367 41.59 -9.31 -35.00
CA LEU A 367 42.17 -10.65 -35.15
C LEU A 367 41.38 -11.70 -34.35
N ALA A 368 40.98 -12.74 -35.01
CA ALA A 368 40.42 -13.94 -34.44
C ALA A 368 41.52 -14.78 -33.80
N THR A 369 41.23 -15.40 -32.64
CA THR A 369 41.94 -16.57 -32.19
C THR A 369 41.00 -17.56 -31.50
N SER A 370 41.10 -18.77 -31.97
CA SER A 370 40.34 -19.98 -31.70
C SER A 370 40.41 -20.49 -30.27
N ALA A 371 39.29 -21.09 -29.85
CA ALA A 371 39.13 -21.91 -28.67
C ALA A 371 39.78 -23.29 -28.79
N PRO A 372 40.08 -23.97 -27.68
CA PRO A 372 40.08 -25.43 -27.65
C PRO A 372 38.93 -25.98 -26.76
N GLU A 373 38.36 -27.09 -27.24
CA GLU A 373 37.36 -27.95 -26.65
C GLU A 373 37.81 -28.60 -25.32
N PRO A 374 36.86 -28.94 -24.43
CA PRO A 374 37.15 -29.76 -23.28
C PRO A 374 36.90 -31.27 -23.54
N PRO A 375 37.56 -32.19 -22.83
CA PRO A 375 37.34 -33.61 -22.97
C PRO A 375 36.16 -34.11 -22.15
N SER A 376 35.43 -35.02 -22.76
CA SER A 376 34.43 -35.93 -22.18
C SER A 376 35.04 -36.95 -21.24
N THR A 377 34.41 -37.24 -20.12
CA THR A 377 34.25 -38.61 -19.59
C THR A 377 33.15 -38.69 -18.55
N LEU A 378 32.19 -39.55 -18.82
CA LEU A 378 31.32 -40.28 -17.89
C LEU A 378 32.14 -41.38 -17.19
N PRO A 379 31.66 -42.01 -16.11
CA PRO A 379 30.38 -42.70 -16.06
C PRO A 379 29.35 -42.17 -15.06
#